data_7cfd973e4b12721daa504af386492480
#
_entry.id   7cfd973e4b12721daa504af386492480
#
_cell.length_a   1.000
_cell.length_b   1.000
_cell.length_c   1.000
_cell.angle_alpha   90.00
_cell.angle_beta   90.00
_cell.angle_gamma   90.00
#
_symmetry.space_group_name_H-M   'P 1'
#
loop_
_entity.id
_entity.type
_entity.pdbx_description
1 polymer ?
#
loop_
_entity_poly.entity_id
_entity_poly.type
_entity_poly.pdbx_seq_one_letter_code
_entity_poly.pdbx_strand_id
1 'polypeptide(L)'
;MRKGRSVRIASYNINGINPRLHILTRWLEEFRPDIVGLQELKCTDEAFPIDAIRALGYSAIWHGQRSWNGVAILSRVGDPVETCRALPNDPNREQSRYIEAAVCGILIGNLYAPNGNPWPGPKFDYKLAWLDELKNHARHLLDSKVPALLIGDYNVIPTEEDVYKPERWAKDALFAPQARAKYAQLVAQGWTDALRHLHPDERIYTFWHYWRNSFQRDAGIRIDHALLSPDLAKALKAAGVDRTPRGWEKTSDHAPMWVELEV
;
A
#
# COMPACT_ATOMS: atom_id res chain seq x y z
N MET A 1 -5.35 -2.16 -34.25
CA MET A 1 -5.00 -1.71 -32.88
C MET A 1 -5.47 -2.78 -31.91
N ARG A 2 -4.57 -3.46 -31.19
CA ARG A 2 -5.00 -4.31 -30.07
C ARG A 2 -5.62 -3.35 -29.02
N LYS A 3 -6.88 -3.60 -28.61
CA LYS A 3 -7.47 -2.89 -27.46
C LYS A 3 -6.53 -3.16 -26.27
N GLY A 4 -6.03 -2.10 -25.63
CA GLY A 4 -5.26 -2.20 -24.41
C GLY A 4 -6.07 -3.00 -23.37
N ARG A 5 -5.41 -3.84 -22.60
CA ARG A 5 -6.03 -4.59 -21.52
C ARG A 5 -6.13 -3.67 -20.29
N SER A 6 -7.31 -3.52 -19.73
CA SER A 6 -7.45 -2.87 -18.42
C SER A 6 -6.96 -3.81 -17.32
N VAL A 7 -6.09 -3.32 -16.42
CA VAL A 7 -5.59 -4.04 -15.26
C VAL A 7 -5.88 -3.20 -14.01
N ARG A 8 -6.60 -3.79 -13.06
CA ARG A 8 -6.91 -3.16 -11.77
C ARG A 8 -6.00 -3.69 -10.68
N ILE A 9 -5.21 -2.80 -10.08
CA ILE A 9 -4.25 -3.11 -9.01
C ILE A 9 -4.72 -2.41 -7.74
N ALA A 10 -4.76 -3.13 -6.62
CA ALA A 10 -5.21 -2.60 -5.34
C ALA A 10 -4.17 -2.79 -4.24
N SER A 11 -4.24 -1.93 -3.23
CA SER A 11 -3.51 -2.04 -1.96
C SER A 11 -4.49 -2.12 -0.80
N TYR A 12 -4.29 -3.07 0.11
CA TYR A 12 -5.15 -3.24 1.27
C TYR A 12 -4.36 -3.65 2.51
N ASN A 13 -4.20 -2.74 3.46
CA ASN A 13 -3.77 -3.11 4.81
C ASN A 13 -4.91 -3.88 5.48
N ILE A 14 -4.74 -5.20 5.63
CA ILE A 14 -5.77 -6.11 6.12
C ILE A 14 -5.85 -6.15 7.67
N ASN A 15 -4.85 -5.59 8.35
CA ASN A 15 -4.76 -5.57 9.81
C ASN A 15 -4.96 -6.96 10.46
N GLY A 16 -4.21 -7.95 9.96
CA GLY A 16 -4.28 -9.37 10.36
C GLY A 16 -5.14 -10.20 9.41
N ILE A 17 -4.47 -11.01 8.56
CA ILE A 17 -5.13 -11.74 7.50
C ILE A 17 -6.05 -12.85 8.01
N ASN A 18 -5.61 -13.64 9.00
CA ASN A 18 -6.39 -14.78 9.47
C ASN A 18 -7.72 -14.39 10.15
N PRO A 19 -7.77 -13.42 11.11
CA PRO A 19 -9.03 -12.99 11.70
C PRO A 19 -9.96 -12.27 10.72
N ARG A 20 -9.41 -11.78 9.59
CA ARG A 20 -10.16 -11.05 8.55
C ARG A 20 -10.18 -11.78 7.21
N LEU A 21 -9.91 -13.07 7.20
CA LEU A 21 -9.92 -13.86 5.96
C LEU A 21 -11.29 -13.78 5.26
N HIS A 22 -12.38 -13.85 6.00
CA HIS A 22 -13.74 -13.70 5.48
C HIS A 22 -14.00 -12.33 4.83
N ILE A 23 -13.39 -11.25 5.35
CA ILE A 23 -13.44 -9.91 4.76
C ILE A 23 -12.67 -9.89 3.44
N LEU A 24 -11.44 -10.42 3.45
CA LEU A 24 -10.58 -10.44 2.27
C LEU A 24 -11.20 -11.28 1.15
N THR A 25 -11.65 -12.51 1.44
CA THR A 25 -12.22 -13.39 0.43
C THR A 25 -13.49 -12.80 -0.18
N ARG A 26 -14.40 -12.29 0.64
CA ARG A 26 -15.60 -11.59 0.16
C ARG A 26 -15.24 -10.41 -0.75
N TRP A 27 -14.31 -9.57 -0.34
CA TRP A 27 -13.89 -8.42 -1.14
C TRP A 27 -13.24 -8.83 -2.46
N LEU A 28 -12.39 -9.87 -2.47
CA LEU A 28 -11.79 -10.41 -3.68
C LEU A 28 -12.84 -10.95 -4.65
N GLU A 29 -13.92 -11.55 -4.16
CA GLU A 29 -15.06 -12.03 -4.98
C GLU A 29 -15.89 -10.89 -5.56
N GLU A 30 -16.20 -9.86 -4.76
CA GLU A 30 -17.06 -8.74 -5.16
C GLU A 30 -16.33 -7.73 -6.06
N PHE A 31 -15.14 -7.27 -5.66
CA PHE A 31 -14.38 -6.23 -6.36
C PHE A 31 -13.51 -6.78 -7.50
N ARG A 32 -13.01 -8.02 -7.37
CA ARG A 32 -12.22 -8.75 -8.37
C ARG A 32 -11.03 -7.98 -8.92
N PRO A 33 -10.13 -7.44 -8.10
CA PRO A 33 -8.92 -6.79 -8.58
C PRO A 33 -8.01 -7.82 -9.29
N ASP A 34 -7.22 -7.38 -10.27
CA ASP A 34 -6.29 -8.29 -10.97
C ASP A 34 -5.06 -8.59 -10.13
N ILE A 35 -4.57 -7.60 -9.40
CA ILE A 35 -3.42 -7.70 -8.51
C ILE A 35 -3.72 -6.98 -7.19
N VAL A 36 -3.25 -7.53 -6.06
CA VAL A 36 -3.43 -6.95 -4.72
C VAL A 36 -2.15 -7.00 -3.93
N GLY A 37 -1.71 -5.85 -3.43
CA GLY A 37 -0.74 -5.76 -2.34
C GLY A 37 -1.44 -5.76 -0.98
N LEU A 38 -1.08 -6.70 -0.11
CA LEU A 38 -1.57 -6.76 1.27
C LEU A 38 -0.48 -6.32 2.25
N GLN A 39 -0.89 -5.62 3.31
CA GLN A 39 -0.01 -5.23 4.41
C GLN A 39 -0.60 -5.69 5.74
N GLU A 40 0.22 -5.73 6.77
CA GLU A 40 -0.11 -6.20 8.11
C GLU A 40 -0.74 -7.60 8.13
N LEU A 41 -0.07 -8.57 7.50
CA LEU A 41 -0.54 -9.98 7.53
C LEU A 41 -0.63 -10.53 8.95
N LYS A 42 0.31 -10.14 9.82
CA LYS A 42 0.40 -10.54 11.24
C LYS A 42 0.37 -12.07 11.43
N CYS A 43 0.90 -12.81 10.47
CA CYS A 43 1.03 -14.27 10.50
C CYS A 43 2.40 -14.69 9.98
N THR A 44 2.89 -15.86 10.40
CA THR A 44 4.10 -16.46 9.82
C THR A 44 3.85 -16.94 8.40
N ASP A 45 4.91 -17.29 7.67
CA ASP A 45 4.78 -17.81 6.30
C ASP A 45 3.93 -19.09 6.26
N GLU A 46 4.08 -19.98 7.24
CA GLU A 46 3.32 -21.23 7.35
C GLU A 46 1.84 -21.03 7.67
N ALA A 47 1.51 -19.91 8.35
CA ALA A 47 0.14 -19.59 8.73
C ALA A 47 -0.60 -18.74 7.69
N PHE A 48 0.04 -18.41 6.57
CA PHE A 48 -0.61 -17.65 5.49
C PHE A 48 -1.70 -18.53 4.82
N PRO A 49 -2.94 -18.02 4.65
CA PRO A 49 -4.08 -18.82 4.20
C PRO A 49 -4.09 -19.01 2.67
N ILE A 50 -3.02 -19.55 2.10
CA ILE A 50 -2.82 -19.64 0.64
C ILE A 50 -3.91 -20.45 -0.06
N ASP A 51 -4.45 -21.50 0.56
CA ASP A 51 -5.47 -22.34 -0.07
C ASP A 51 -6.80 -21.59 -0.29
N ALA A 52 -7.19 -20.75 0.67
CA ALA A 52 -8.38 -19.89 0.51
C ALA A 52 -8.17 -18.84 -0.60
N ILE A 53 -6.95 -18.33 -0.75
CA ILE A 53 -6.59 -17.38 -1.81
C ILE A 53 -6.61 -18.07 -3.18
N ARG A 54 -6.04 -19.28 -3.28
CA ARG A 54 -6.03 -20.09 -4.51
C ARG A 54 -7.42 -20.50 -4.95
N ALA A 55 -8.31 -20.82 -4.01
CA ALA A 55 -9.70 -21.16 -4.30
C ALA A 55 -10.45 -20.05 -5.05
N LEU A 56 -10.01 -18.78 -4.91
CA LEU A 56 -10.54 -17.61 -5.62
C LEU A 56 -9.81 -17.30 -6.94
N GLY A 57 -8.88 -18.15 -7.35
CA GLY A 57 -8.13 -18.03 -8.60
C GLY A 57 -6.95 -17.05 -8.52
N TYR A 58 -6.43 -16.75 -7.32
CA TYR A 58 -5.22 -15.97 -7.13
C TYR A 58 -4.03 -16.87 -6.79
N SER A 59 -2.91 -16.62 -7.43
CA SER A 59 -1.59 -17.01 -6.94
C SER A 59 -1.02 -15.90 -6.04
N ALA A 60 -0.04 -16.23 -5.19
CA ALA A 60 0.52 -15.27 -4.26
C ALA A 60 1.99 -15.55 -3.93
N ILE A 61 2.70 -14.46 -3.64
CA ILE A 61 3.95 -14.47 -2.87
C ILE A 61 3.73 -13.68 -1.59
N TRP A 62 4.41 -14.04 -0.52
CA TRP A 62 4.28 -13.36 0.76
C TRP A 62 5.55 -13.43 1.58
N HIS A 63 5.69 -12.48 2.49
CA HIS A 63 6.74 -12.40 3.50
C HIS A 63 6.05 -12.14 4.85
N GLY A 64 5.80 -13.22 5.59
CA GLY A 64 5.09 -13.20 6.86
C GLY A 64 5.97 -12.80 8.03
N GLN A 65 5.32 -12.38 9.11
CA GLN A 65 5.97 -12.16 10.41
C GLN A 65 4.93 -12.35 11.52
N ARG A 66 5.31 -13.08 12.56
CA ARG A 66 4.43 -13.36 13.69
C ARG A 66 4.01 -12.07 14.39
N SER A 67 2.74 -11.90 14.63
CA SER A 67 2.10 -10.81 15.41
C SER A 67 2.13 -9.42 14.78
N TRP A 68 3.15 -9.10 13.98
CA TRP A 68 3.38 -7.77 13.41
C TRP A 68 3.76 -7.85 11.94
N ASN A 69 3.62 -6.73 11.22
CA ASN A 69 4.07 -6.60 9.84
C ASN A 69 3.51 -7.69 8.91
N GLY A 70 4.29 -8.07 7.90
CA GLY A 70 3.93 -9.03 6.87
C GLY A 70 3.28 -8.37 5.66
N VAL A 71 3.78 -8.72 4.47
CA VAL A 71 3.35 -8.20 3.17
C VAL A 71 3.14 -9.33 2.18
N ALA A 72 2.18 -9.17 1.25
CA ALA A 72 1.93 -10.16 0.20
C ALA A 72 1.53 -9.48 -1.11
N ILE A 73 1.81 -10.14 -2.22
CA ILE A 73 1.27 -9.77 -3.54
C ILE A 73 0.46 -10.94 -4.06
N LEU A 74 -0.82 -10.71 -4.33
CA LEU A 74 -1.76 -11.65 -4.93
C LEU A 74 -1.98 -11.27 -6.40
N SER A 75 -2.12 -12.26 -7.28
CA SER A 75 -2.43 -12.02 -8.70
C SER A 75 -3.31 -13.13 -9.27
N ARG A 76 -4.30 -12.72 -10.08
CA ARG A 76 -5.14 -13.64 -10.87
C ARG A 76 -4.88 -13.55 -12.38
N VAL A 77 -3.90 -12.77 -12.79
CA VAL A 77 -3.60 -12.49 -14.20
C VAL A 77 -2.24 -13.02 -14.66
N GLY A 78 -1.56 -13.72 -13.78
CA GLY A 78 -0.25 -14.37 -13.96
C GLY A 78 0.40 -14.55 -12.60
N ASP A 79 1.27 -15.56 -12.48
CA ASP A 79 1.97 -15.83 -11.23
C ASP A 79 2.95 -14.68 -10.91
N PRO A 80 2.93 -14.13 -9.69
CA PRO A 80 3.90 -13.13 -9.30
C PRO A 80 5.29 -13.77 -9.16
N VAL A 81 6.26 -13.24 -9.90
CA VAL A 81 7.66 -13.67 -9.82
C VAL A 81 8.39 -12.75 -8.89
N GLU A 82 8.79 -13.23 -7.71
CA GLU A 82 9.51 -12.46 -6.71
C GLU A 82 10.82 -11.91 -7.29
N THR A 83 11.04 -10.60 -7.18
CA THR A 83 12.26 -9.90 -7.61
C THR A 83 13.05 -9.33 -6.44
N CYS A 84 12.38 -8.99 -5.35
CA CYS A 84 13.03 -8.47 -4.16
C CYS A 84 12.21 -8.81 -2.89
N ARG A 85 12.92 -9.28 -1.85
CA ARG A 85 12.37 -9.52 -0.51
C ARG A 85 13.13 -8.67 0.51
N ALA A 86 12.45 -7.73 1.14
CA ALA A 86 12.97 -6.59 1.90
C ALA A 86 13.73 -5.56 1.03
N LEU A 87 13.84 -4.33 1.50
CA LEU A 87 14.68 -3.32 0.83
C LEU A 87 16.17 -3.71 0.90
N PRO A 88 16.98 -3.42 -0.13
CA PRO A 88 18.38 -3.87 -0.19
C PRO A 88 19.22 -3.53 1.06
N ASN A 89 19.03 -2.34 1.62
CA ASN A 89 19.72 -1.88 2.83
C ASN A 89 18.72 -1.60 3.96
N ASP A 90 17.70 -2.45 4.10
CA ASP A 90 16.71 -2.29 5.17
C ASP A 90 17.42 -2.19 6.53
N PRO A 91 17.18 -1.12 7.32
CA PRO A 91 17.82 -0.94 8.62
C PRO A 91 17.47 -2.04 9.64
N ASN A 92 16.40 -2.79 9.40
CA ASN A 92 16.00 -3.93 10.20
C ASN A 92 15.36 -5.05 9.36
N ARG A 93 16.17 -5.93 8.81
CA ARG A 93 15.75 -7.04 7.94
C ARG A 93 14.89 -8.11 8.64
N GLU A 94 14.75 -8.07 9.95
CA GLU A 94 13.83 -8.96 10.69
C GLU A 94 12.37 -8.55 10.53
N GLN A 95 12.12 -7.34 10.01
CA GLN A 95 10.77 -6.83 9.82
C GLN A 95 10.30 -7.01 8.37
N SER A 96 9.25 -7.80 8.19
CA SER A 96 8.65 -8.11 6.87
C SER A 96 7.81 -6.93 6.37
N ARG A 97 8.47 -5.93 5.74
CA ARG A 97 7.85 -4.66 5.36
C ARG A 97 7.83 -4.38 3.86
N TYR A 98 8.54 -5.16 3.07
CA TYR A 98 8.63 -4.97 1.62
C TYR A 98 8.71 -6.30 0.90
N ILE A 99 7.97 -6.42 -0.20
CA ILE A 99 8.07 -7.51 -1.16
C ILE A 99 7.81 -6.95 -2.56
N GLU A 100 8.54 -7.44 -3.55
CA GLU A 100 8.44 -6.99 -4.93
C GLU A 100 8.30 -8.17 -5.88
N ALA A 101 7.44 -8.02 -6.88
CA ALA A 101 7.24 -9.02 -7.90
C ALA A 101 7.07 -8.42 -9.29
N ALA A 102 7.52 -9.15 -10.29
CA ALA A 102 7.12 -8.93 -11.68
C ALA A 102 5.80 -9.67 -11.96
N VAL A 103 4.79 -8.95 -12.44
CA VAL A 103 3.50 -9.50 -12.87
C VAL A 103 3.13 -8.89 -14.21
N CYS A 104 2.97 -9.70 -15.25
CA CYS A 104 2.57 -9.24 -16.60
C CYS A 104 3.37 -8.04 -17.13
N GLY A 105 4.68 -7.99 -16.87
CA GLY A 105 5.57 -6.93 -17.35
C GLY A 105 5.60 -5.65 -16.49
N ILE A 106 4.93 -5.66 -15.35
CA ILE A 106 4.95 -4.56 -14.38
C ILE A 106 5.70 -5.04 -13.12
N LEU A 107 6.65 -4.24 -12.64
CA LEU A 107 7.25 -4.40 -11.31
C LEU A 107 6.34 -3.78 -10.25
N ILE A 108 5.95 -4.57 -9.26
CA ILE A 108 5.06 -4.15 -8.17
C ILE A 108 5.81 -4.27 -6.85
N GLY A 109 6.20 -3.16 -6.28
CA GLY A 109 6.71 -3.08 -4.91
C GLY A 109 5.56 -2.84 -3.94
N ASN A 110 5.30 -3.81 -3.07
CA ASN A 110 4.30 -3.70 -2.01
C ASN A 110 4.98 -3.46 -0.67
N LEU A 111 4.56 -2.41 0.03
CA LEU A 111 5.25 -1.93 1.22
C LEU A 111 4.33 -1.65 2.40
N TYR A 112 4.88 -1.84 3.60
CA TYR A 112 4.34 -1.44 4.88
C TYR A 112 5.38 -0.63 5.66
N ALA A 113 5.37 0.70 5.50
CA ALA A 113 6.34 1.58 6.14
C ALA A 113 6.17 1.60 7.67
N PRO A 114 7.24 1.81 8.44
CA PRO A 114 7.14 1.94 9.88
C PRO A 114 6.19 3.07 10.31
N ASN A 115 5.36 2.83 11.32
CA ASN A 115 4.47 3.87 11.87
C ASN A 115 5.26 5.05 12.45
N GLY A 116 6.29 4.79 13.25
CA GLY A 116 7.21 5.80 13.78
C GLY A 116 6.80 6.42 15.12
N ASN A 117 5.61 6.16 15.63
CA ASN A 117 5.20 6.70 16.94
C ASN A 117 5.82 5.91 18.11
N PRO A 118 6.12 6.58 19.26
CA PRO A 118 5.96 8.00 19.51
C PRO A 118 7.02 8.85 18.81
N TRP A 119 6.66 10.08 18.43
CA TRP A 119 7.56 11.06 17.85
C TRP A 119 7.74 12.26 18.80
N PRO A 120 8.98 12.73 19.02
CA PRO A 120 10.26 12.17 18.55
C PRO A 120 10.63 10.87 19.29
N GLY A 121 11.54 10.07 18.70
CA GLY A 121 12.08 8.88 19.35
C GLY A 121 12.65 7.84 18.39
N PRO A 122 13.25 6.76 18.90
CA PRO A 122 13.98 5.77 18.09
C PRO A 122 13.14 5.10 17.00
N LYS A 123 11.83 4.91 17.22
CA LYS A 123 10.92 4.38 16.20
C LYS A 123 10.73 5.34 15.04
N PHE A 124 10.78 6.64 15.31
CA PHE A 124 10.71 7.65 14.28
C PHE A 124 12.01 7.75 13.49
N ASP A 125 13.16 7.65 14.17
CA ASP A 125 14.47 7.61 13.51
C ASP A 125 14.57 6.41 12.57
N TYR A 126 14.11 5.23 13.02
CA TYR A 126 13.99 4.04 12.18
C TYR A 126 13.10 4.27 10.96
N LYS A 127 11.91 4.89 11.14
CA LYS A 127 11.02 5.25 10.03
C LYS A 127 11.71 6.11 8.99
N LEU A 128 12.43 7.14 9.41
CA LEU A 128 13.12 8.04 8.48
C LEU A 128 14.23 7.32 7.71
N ALA A 129 15.02 6.47 8.39
CA ALA A 129 16.05 5.65 7.75
C ALA A 129 15.43 4.68 6.73
N TRP A 130 14.31 4.02 7.09
CA TRP A 130 13.60 3.11 6.20
C TRP A 130 13.03 3.82 4.96
N LEU A 131 12.48 5.03 5.12
CA LEU A 131 11.99 5.85 4.00
C LEU A 131 13.13 6.34 3.09
N ASP A 132 14.35 6.56 3.62
CA ASP A 132 15.52 6.84 2.80
C ASP A 132 15.91 5.64 1.93
N GLU A 133 15.89 4.43 2.49
CA GLU A 133 16.18 3.22 1.71
C GLU A 133 15.09 2.93 0.67
N LEU A 134 13.82 3.16 1.00
CA LEU A 134 12.75 3.10 0.00
C LEU A 134 12.99 4.08 -1.14
N LYS A 135 13.40 5.32 -0.84
CA LYS A 135 13.71 6.34 -1.85
C LYS A 135 14.89 5.92 -2.74
N ASN A 136 15.95 5.33 -2.15
CA ASN A 136 17.10 4.82 -2.89
C ASN A 136 16.69 3.69 -3.84
N HIS A 137 15.93 2.71 -3.34
CA HIS A 137 15.43 1.59 -4.15
C HIS A 137 14.48 2.07 -5.26
N ALA A 138 13.57 3.00 -4.95
CA ALA A 138 12.68 3.60 -5.92
C ALA A 138 13.43 4.31 -7.06
N ARG A 139 14.58 4.94 -6.78
CA ARG A 139 15.45 5.50 -7.83
C ARG A 139 15.98 4.41 -8.76
N HIS A 140 16.46 3.28 -8.21
CA HIS A 140 16.91 2.15 -9.03
C HIS A 140 15.80 1.58 -9.91
N LEU A 141 14.57 1.52 -9.41
CA LEU A 141 13.42 1.09 -10.20
C LEU A 141 13.16 2.04 -11.39
N LEU A 142 13.21 3.35 -11.17
CA LEU A 142 13.08 4.33 -12.27
C LEU A 142 14.22 4.24 -13.29
N ASP A 143 15.45 4.05 -12.82
CA ASP A 143 16.64 3.95 -13.66
C ASP A 143 16.63 2.67 -14.52
N SER A 144 15.96 1.60 -14.06
CA SER A 144 15.76 0.36 -14.83
C SER A 144 14.87 0.54 -16.05
N LYS A 145 14.05 1.61 -16.09
CA LYS A 145 13.06 1.91 -17.14
C LYS A 145 12.00 0.81 -17.32
N VAL A 146 11.87 -0.11 -16.37
CA VAL A 146 10.78 -1.08 -16.35
C VAL A 146 9.55 -0.40 -15.77
N PRO A 147 8.34 -0.58 -16.34
CA PRO A 147 7.12 -0.07 -15.74
C PRO A 147 6.98 -0.55 -14.31
N ALA A 148 6.93 0.37 -13.34
CA ALA A 148 6.95 0.06 -11.92
C ALA A 148 5.85 0.79 -11.15
N LEU A 149 5.29 0.12 -10.15
CA LEU A 149 4.28 0.61 -9.22
C LEU A 149 4.72 0.32 -7.79
N LEU A 150 4.79 1.35 -6.96
CA LEU A 150 4.99 1.21 -5.51
C LEU A 150 3.66 1.46 -4.80
N ILE A 151 3.10 0.40 -4.21
CA ILE A 151 1.81 0.45 -3.49
C ILE A 151 2.00 0.04 -2.03
N GLY A 152 1.13 0.51 -1.17
CA GLY A 152 1.09 0.04 0.21
C GLY A 152 0.69 1.11 1.20
N ASP A 153 0.83 0.75 2.47
CA ASP A 153 0.69 1.64 3.61
C ASP A 153 2.03 2.31 3.90
N TYR A 154 2.12 3.58 3.52
CA TYR A 154 3.32 4.39 3.70
C TYR A 154 3.43 4.98 5.12
N ASN A 155 2.34 4.90 5.90
CA ASN A 155 2.27 5.56 7.20
C ASN A 155 2.70 7.03 7.16
N VAL A 156 2.43 7.73 6.06
CA VAL A 156 2.70 9.17 5.87
C VAL A 156 1.44 9.85 5.35
N ILE A 157 1.06 10.92 6.01
CA ILE A 157 0.04 11.89 5.58
C ILE A 157 0.76 12.99 4.80
N PRO A 158 0.66 13.06 3.46
CA PRO A 158 1.49 13.96 2.67
C PRO A 158 1.18 15.45 2.88
N THR A 159 -0.11 15.80 2.91
CA THR A 159 -0.57 17.19 2.94
C THR A 159 -1.69 17.40 3.97
N GLU A 160 -2.13 18.62 4.17
CA GLU A 160 -3.28 18.94 5.04
C GLU A 160 -4.62 18.49 4.42
N GLU A 161 -4.66 18.31 3.11
CA GLU A 161 -5.84 17.76 2.40
C GLU A 161 -6.01 16.24 2.67
N ASP A 162 -4.95 15.58 3.10
CA ASP A 162 -4.90 14.14 3.35
C ASP A 162 -5.31 13.76 4.78
N VAL A 163 -5.82 14.71 5.56
CA VAL A 163 -6.15 14.47 6.97
C VAL A 163 -7.37 15.26 7.42
N TYR A 164 -8.24 14.60 8.19
CA TYR A 164 -9.30 15.29 8.92
C TYR A 164 -8.74 15.99 10.15
N LYS A 165 -8.86 17.35 10.22
CA LYS A 165 -8.36 18.20 11.31
C LYS A 165 -6.85 18.05 11.53
N PRO A 166 -6.02 18.65 10.65
CA PRO A 166 -4.56 18.57 10.70
C PRO A 166 -3.94 18.92 12.07
N GLU A 167 -4.54 19.86 12.77
CA GLU A 167 -4.08 20.32 14.09
C GLU A 167 -4.03 19.20 15.15
N ARG A 168 -4.83 18.14 14.98
CA ARG A 168 -4.83 16.98 15.89
C ARG A 168 -3.67 16.02 15.63
N TRP A 169 -3.05 16.11 14.47
CA TRP A 169 -1.95 15.26 14.02
C TRP A 169 -0.58 15.94 14.10
N ALA A 170 -0.54 17.18 14.55
CA ALA A 170 0.68 18.00 14.63
C ALA A 170 1.81 17.39 15.48
N LYS A 171 1.49 16.42 16.35
CA LYS A 171 2.46 15.67 17.18
C LYS A 171 2.54 14.18 16.83
N ASP A 172 1.99 13.79 15.68
CA ASP A 172 1.98 12.40 15.24
C ASP A 172 3.08 12.16 14.18
N ALA A 173 3.76 11.01 14.28
CA ALA A 173 4.81 10.61 13.35
C ALA A 173 4.35 10.51 11.89
N LEU A 174 3.06 10.23 11.65
CA LEU A 174 2.49 10.14 10.32
C LEU A 174 2.40 11.50 9.62
N PHE A 175 2.28 12.59 10.40
CA PHE A 175 2.16 13.96 9.89
C PHE A 175 3.41 14.82 10.18
N ALA A 176 4.44 14.24 10.80
CA ALA A 176 5.69 14.91 11.11
C ALA A 176 6.33 15.52 9.85
N PRO A 177 6.82 16.76 9.89
CA PRO A 177 7.41 17.45 8.73
C PRO A 177 8.50 16.65 8.03
N GLN A 178 9.33 15.93 8.81
CA GLN A 178 10.41 15.12 8.26
C GLN A 178 9.87 13.91 7.46
N ALA A 179 8.84 13.22 7.93
CA ALA A 179 8.22 12.10 7.22
C ALA A 179 7.56 12.59 5.91
N ARG A 180 6.84 13.71 5.98
CA ARG A 180 6.24 14.37 4.81
C ARG A 180 7.30 14.79 3.78
N ALA A 181 8.43 15.33 4.24
CA ALA A 181 9.56 15.70 3.37
C ALA A 181 10.16 14.48 2.66
N LYS A 182 10.29 13.32 3.35
CA LYS A 182 10.76 12.07 2.72
C LYS A 182 9.82 11.59 1.62
N TYR A 183 8.51 11.62 1.87
CA TYR A 183 7.52 11.27 0.85
C TYR A 183 7.57 12.23 -0.35
N ALA A 184 7.65 13.54 -0.10
CA ALA A 184 7.78 14.54 -1.17
C ALA A 184 9.06 14.34 -2.01
N GLN A 185 10.20 14.03 -1.37
CA GLN A 185 11.44 13.70 -2.07
C GLN A 185 11.31 12.43 -2.93
N LEU A 186 10.58 11.41 -2.45
CA LEU A 186 10.31 10.19 -3.21
C LEU A 186 9.51 10.53 -4.47
N VAL A 187 8.41 11.25 -4.34
CA VAL A 187 7.56 11.68 -5.48
C VAL A 187 8.35 12.57 -6.45
N ALA A 188 9.19 13.48 -5.93
CA ALA A 188 10.01 14.37 -6.75
C ALA A 188 11.06 13.66 -7.63
N GLN A 189 11.31 12.37 -7.43
CA GLN A 189 12.15 11.57 -8.33
C GLN A 189 11.52 11.33 -9.71
N GLY A 190 10.22 11.60 -9.87
CA GLY A 190 9.46 11.37 -11.09
C GLY A 190 8.32 10.36 -10.94
N TRP A 191 8.02 9.93 -9.71
CA TRP A 191 6.84 9.11 -9.41
C TRP A 191 5.57 9.95 -9.44
N THR A 192 4.46 9.37 -9.89
CA THR A 192 3.14 9.99 -9.87
C THR A 192 2.27 9.36 -8.78
N ASP A 193 1.84 10.14 -7.79
CA ASP A 193 0.81 9.73 -6.82
C ASP A 193 -0.54 9.66 -7.56
N ALA A 194 -1.03 8.44 -7.79
CA ALA A 194 -2.18 8.18 -8.65
C ALA A 194 -3.46 8.87 -8.17
N LEU A 195 -3.77 8.80 -6.88
CA LEU A 195 -4.96 9.44 -6.33
C LEU A 195 -4.86 10.95 -6.44
N ARG A 196 -3.73 11.55 -6.04
CA ARG A 196 -3.57 13.00 -6.06
C ARG A 196 -3.48 13.55 -7.49
N HIS A 197 -2.98 12.76 -8.42
CA HIS A 197 -2.93 13.13 -9.84
C HIS A 197 -4.34 13.27 -10.47
N LEU A 198 -5.24 12.32 -10.16
CA LEU A 198 -6.61 12.33 -10.69
C LEU A 198 -7.58 13.17 -9.87
N HIS A 199 -7.31 13.35 -8.57
CA HIS A 199 -8.16 14.03 -7.61
C HIS A 199 -7.36 15.10 -6.85
N PRO A 200 -6.86 16.16 -7.52
CA PRO A 200 -5.92 17.12 -6.93
C PRO A 200 -6.48 17.85 -5.72
N ASP A 201 -7.78 18.15 -5.71
CA ASP A 201 -8.44 19.00 -4.72
C ASP A 201 -9.42 18.24 -3.82
N GLU A 202 -9.55 16.90 -3.99
CA GLU A 202 -10.50 16.11 -3.22
C GLU A 202 -9.89 15.60 -1.92
N ARG A 203 -10.68 15.60 -0.85
CA ARG A 203 -10.32 14.93 0.40
C ARG A 203 -10.69 13.45 0.30
N ILE A 204 -9.68 12.61 0.11
CA ILE A 204 -9.82 11.16 0.01
C ILE A 204 -9.03 10.53 1.14
N TYR A 205 -9.68 9.67 1.91
CA TYR A 205 -9.05 8.96 3.03
C TYR A 205 -9.01 7.45 2.77
N THR A 206 -8.02 6.79 3.34
CA THR A 206 -7.83 5.34 3.25
C THR A 206 -7.91 4.64 4.61
N PHE A 207 -7.80 5.40 5.70
CA PHE A 207 -7.78 4.91 7.07
C PHE A 207 -8.74 5.71 7.97
N TRP A 208 -9.44 5.01 8.88
CA TRP A 208 -10.28 5.58 9.94
C TRP A 208 -10.16 4.75 11.21
N HIS A 209 -9.87 5.40 12.33
CA HIS A 209 -9.89 4.72 13.63
C HIS A 209 -11.20 3.98 13.90
N TYR A 210 -11.14 2.89 14.68
CA TYR A 210 -12.34 2.13 15.09
C TYR A 210 -13.25 2.88 16.08
N TRP A 211 -12.71 3.87 16.80
CA TRP A 211 -13.43 4.58 17.85
C TRP A 211 -14.06 5.88 17.39
N ARG A 212 -14.99 6.39 18.21
CA ARG A 212 -15.67 7.69 18.01
C ARG A 212 -16.41 7.81 16.68
N ASN A 213 -16.87 6.70 16.11
CA ASN A 213 -17.57 6.67 14.82
C ASN A 213 -16.76 7.41 13.71
N SER A 214 -15.43 7.22 13.68
CA SER A 214 -14.56 7.97 12.79
C SER A 214 -14.91 7.73 11.31
N PHE A 215 -15.27 6.50 10.94
CA PHE A 215 -15.67 6.18 9.57
C PHE A 215 -17.00 6.86 9.18
N GLN A 216 -18.02 6.80 10.04
CA GLN A 216 -19.33 7.41 9.79
C GLN A 216 -19.28 8.94 9.70
N ARG A 217 -18.33 9.57 10.41
CA ARG A 217 -18.08 11.01 10.40
C ARG A 217 -17.10 11.45 9.34
N ASP A 218 -16.59 10.51 8.55
CA ASP A 218 -15.50 10.71 7.59
C ASP A 218 -14.26 11.40 8.21
N ALA A 219 -13.94 11.06 9.46
CA ALA A 219 -12.79 11.59 10.17
C ALA A 219 -11.57 10.69 9.93
N GLY A 220 -11.07 10.67 8.71
CA GLY A 220 -10.02 9.78 8.21
C GLY A 220 -8.71 10.48 7.88
N ILE A 221 -7.78 9.68 7.39
CA ILE A 221 -6.48 10.10 6.84
C ILE A 221 -6.16 9.27 5.60
N ARG A 222 -5.33 9.80 4.71
CA ARG A 222 -4.77 9.08 3.57
C ARG A 222 -3.32 8.70 3.84
N ILE A 223 -3.07 7.42 4.03
CA ILE A 223 -1.73 6.86 4.31
C ILE A 223 -1.37 5.68 3.42
N ASP A 224 -2.33 5.15 2.65
CA ASP A 224 -2.11 4.17 1.60
C ASP A 224 -1.97 4.91 0.27
N HIS A 225 -0.88 4.64 -0.47
CA HIS A 225 -0.56 5.35 -1.69
C HIS A 225 -0.19 4.38 -2.82
N ALA A 226 -0.38 4.84 -4.07
CA ALA A 226 0.11 4.19 -5.28
C ALA A 226 0.97 5.18 -6.07
N LEU A 227 2.26 4.91 -6.16
CA LEU A 227 3.21 5.71 -6.91
C LEU A 227 3.55 5.00 -8.22
N LEU A 228 3.25 5.64 -9.34
CA LEU A 228 3.43 5.12 -10.69
C LEU A 228 4.73 5.67 -11.31
N SER A 229 5.52 4.80 -11.93
CA SER A 229 6.59 5.24 -12.82
C SER A 229 6.03 6.04 -14.02
N PRO A 230 6.84 6.86 -14.71
CA PRO A 230 6.36 7.73 -15.79
C PRO A 230 5.56 7.01 -16.90
N ASP A 231 5.94 5.77 -17.23
CA ASP A 231 5.23 5.03 -18.28
C ASP A 231 3.89 4.49 -17.78
N LEU A 232 3.80 4.02 -16.53
CA LEU A 232 2.51 3.63 -15.94
C LEU A 232 1.60 4.83 -15.68
N ALA A 233 2.15 6.00 -15.37
CA ALA A 233 1.36 7.21 -15.20
C ALA A 233 0.61 7.60 -16.47
N LYS A 234 1.20 7.36 -17.66
CA LYS A 234 0.52 7.55 -18.96
C LYS A 234 -0.63 6.56 -19.19
N ALA A 235 -0.52 5.37 -18.59
CA ALA A 235 -1.54 4.31 -18.68
C ALA A 235 -2.67 4.46 -17.65
N LEU A 236 -2.55 5.38 -16.70
CA LEU A 236 -3.52 5.57 -15.61
C LEU A 236 -4.86 6.08 -16.15
N LYS A 237 -5.95 5.33 -15.88
CA LYS A 237 -7.32 5.67 -16.29
C LYS A 237 -8.20 6.09 -15.12
N ALA A 238 -8.06 5.39 -13.99
CA ALA A 238 -8.85 5.67 -12.80
C ALA A 238 -8.07 5.29 -11.54
N ALA A 239 -8.39 5.93 -10.44
CA ALA A 239 -7.91 5.57 -9.11
C ALA A 239 -8.99 5.91 -8.09
N GLY A 240 -9.05 5.18 -6.98
CA GLY A 240 -10.05 5.43 -5.96
C GLY A 240 -9.80 4.61 -4.70
N VAL A 241 -10.76 4.73 -3.78
CA VAL A 241 -10.81 3.96 -2.53
C VAL A 241 -12.16 3.24 -2.47
N ASP A 242 -12.11 1.92 -2.34
CA ASP A 242 -13.32 1.13 -2.10
C ASP A 242 -13.66 1.14 -0.62
N ARG A 243 -14.60 2.00 -0.24
CA ARG A 243 -15.03 2.17 1.15
C ARG A 243 -15.95 1.06 1.63
N THR A 244 -16.44 0.19 0.74
CA THR A 244 -17.41 -0.86 1.04
C THR A 244 -16.95 -1.80 2.16
N PRO A 245 -15.75 -2.40 2.09
CA PRO A 245 -15.29 -3.31 3.14
C PRO A 245 -15.12 -2.61 4.49
N ARG A 246 -14.82 -1.30 4.53
CA ARG A 246 -14.66 -0.55 5.78
C ARG A 246 -15.96 -0.43 6.57
N GLY A 247 -17.10 -0.57 5.89
CA GLY A 247 -18.43 -0.60 6.51
C GLY A 247 -18.84 -1.98 7.04
N TRP A 248 -18.08 -3.06 6.79
CA TRP A 248 -18.42 -4.39 7.26
C TRP A 248 -18.05 -4.62 8.72
N GLU A 249 -18.67 -5.63 9.35
CA GLU A 249 -18.36 -6.01 10.72
C GLU A 249 -16.96 -6.63 10.83
N LYS A 250 -16.21 -6.29 11.88
CA LYS A 250 -14.83 -6.79 12.17
C LYS A 250 -13.82 -6.57 11.05
N THR A 251 -14.04 -5.55 10.24
CA THR A 251 -13.18 -5.16 9.12
C THR A 251 -11.82 -4.58 9.58
N SER A 252 -10.94 -4.29 8.61
CA SER A 252 -9.75 -3.47 8.82
C SER A 252 -10.12 -2.01 9.11
N ASP A 253 -9.23 -1.26 9.76
CA ASP A 253 -9.31 0.21 9.89
C ASP A 253 -8.93 0.95 8.60
N HIS A 254 -8.36 0.23 7.62
CA HIS A 254 -8.14 0.71 6.27
C HIS A 254 -9.26 0.30 5.32
N ALA A 255 -9.39 1.03 4.22
CA ALA A 255 -10.16 0.66 3.04
C ALA A 255 -9.21 0.42 1.85
N PRO A 256 -9.50 -0.55 0.96
CA PRO A 256 -8.67 -0.78 -0.21
C PRO A 256 -8.58 0.44 -1.10
N MET A 257 -7.36 0.89 -1.43
CA MET A 257 -7.13 1.83 -2.52
C MET A 257 -6.79 1.08 -3.80
N TRP A 258 -7.13 1.63 -4.97
CA TRP A 258 -6.91 0.97 -6.23
C TRP A 258 -6.57 1.93 -7.36
N VAL A 259 -5.90 1.40 -8.37
CA VAL A 259 -5.63 2.07 -9.65
C VAL A 259 -6.10 1.17 -10.79
N GLU A 260 -6.53 1.75 -11.89
CA GLU A 260 -6.85 1.08 -13.15
C GLU A 260 -5.93 1.60 -14.25
N LEU A 261 -5.23 0.69 -14.90
CA LEU A 261 -4.24 0.95 -15.94
C LEU A 261 -4.69 0.34 -17.27
N GLU A 262 -4.52 1.05 -18.37
CA GLU A 262 -4.70 0.50 -19.72
C GLU A 262 -3.34 0.13 -20.30
N VAL A 263 -2.96 -1.16 -20.25
CA VAL A 263 -1.66 -1.71 -20.61
C VAL A 263 -1.73 -2.69 -21.79
#